data_a050d5e238fda2f1ca116ec6ffeb988d
#
_entry.id   a050d5e238fda2f1ca116ec6ffeb988d
#
_cell.length_a   1.000
_cell.length_b   1.000
_cell.length_c   1.000
_cell.angle_alpha   90.00
_cell.angle_beta   90.00
_cell.angle_gamma   90.00
#
_symmetry.space_group_name_H-M   'P 1'
#
loop_
_entity.id
_entity.type
_entity.pdbx_description
1 polymer ?
#
loop_
_entity_poly.entity_id
_entity_poly.type
_entity_poly.pdbx_seq_one_letter_code
_entity_poly.pdbx_strand_id
1 'polypeptide(L)'
;MSSSDRRHFLTLLAVAPLAGCGFAPVYAPGGASQALRGRVLVAAPDTRLGFVLVARLEERLGLPDQNAFRLDYSIETSESGLAITGTNDITRINLAGTVTFTLTDTATDSVVLRDDVSTFTAYSTTSTPVSTAAARRDAEDRLMTALADQVMSRLLASSLRWS
;
A
#
# COMPACT_ATOMS: atom_id res chain seq x y z
N MET A 1 2.76 -34.93 42.37
CA MET A 1 2.66 -33.97 41.25
C MET A 1 1.20 -33.86 40.89
N SER A 2 0.61 -32.71 41.18
CA SER A 2 -0.80 -32.43 40.95
C SER A 2 -1.13 -32.40 39.45
N SER A 3 -2.35 -32.77 39.05
CA SER A 3 -2.79 -32.72 37.65
C SER A 3 -2.81 -31.31 37.08
N SER A 4 -2.82 -30.27 37.92
CA SER A 4 -2.67 -28.85 37.57
C SER A 4 -1.28 -28.53 37.06
N ASP A 5 -0.21 -29.08 37.66
CA ASP A 5 1.18 -28.83 37.28
C ASP A 5 1.49 -29.37 35.88
N ARG A 6 0.89 -30.51 35.52
CA ARG A 6 1.01 -31.09 34.16
C ARG A 6 0.34 -30.23 33.10
N ARG A 7 -0.83 -29.63 33.42
CA ARG A 7 -1.53 -28.71 32.48
C ARG A 7 -0.72 -27.44 32.23
N HIS A 8 -0.18 -26.84 33.29
CA HIS A 8 0.65 -25.62 33.13
C HIS A 8 1.96 -25.92 32.41
N PHE A 9 2.59 -27.08 32.61
CA PHE A 9 3.76 -27.48 31.89
C PHE A 9 3.51 -27.72 30.39
N LEU A 10 2.37 -28.34 30.03
CA LEU A 10 1.97 -28.55 28.65
C LEU A 10 1.59 -27.25 27.94
N THR A 11 0.94 -26.30 28.63
CA THR A 11 0.65 -24.97 28.06
C THR A 11 1.91 -24.14 27.86
N LEU A 12 2.88 -24.20 28.76
CA LEU A 12 4.18 -23.53 28.59
C LEU A 12 4.96 -24.10 27.40
N LEU A 13 4.94 -25.41 27.21
CA LEU A 13 5.63 -26.10 26.12
C LEU A 13 4.98 -25.80 24.75
N ALA A 14 3.66 -25.55 24.71
CA ALA A 14 2.93 -25.19 23.49
C ALA A 14 3.13 -23.73 23.07
N VAL A 15 3.43 -22.82 24.02
CA VAL A 15 3.66 -21.39 23.76
C VAL A 15 5.13 -21.09 23.38
N ALA A 16 6.09 -21.92 23.83
CA ALA A 16 7.50 -21.73 23.57
C ALA A 16 7.88 -21.65 22.06
N PRO A 17 7.32 -22.47 21.14
CA PRO A 17 7.64 -22.36 19.71
C PRO A 17 7.07 -21.10 19.04
N LEU A 18 6.03 -20.48 19.59
CA LEU A 18 5.49 -19.23 19.04
C LEU A 18 6.41 -18.03 19.30
N ALA A 19 7.18 -18.02 20.37
CA ALA A 19 8.16 -16.98 20.67
C ALA A 19 9.41 -17.06 19.77
N GLY A 20 9.70 -18.23 19.18
CA GLY A 20 10.84 -18.47 18.31
C GLY A 20 10.66 -18.05 16.84
N CYS A 21 9.44 -17.65 16.41
CA CYS A 21 9.15 -17.30 15.02
C CYS A 21 9.76 -15.97 14.55
N GLY A 22 10.52 -15.23 15.36
CA GLY A 22 11.18 -13.98 14.96
C GLY A 22 10.22 -12.89 14.48
N PHE A 23 8.94 -12.95 14.90
CA PHE A 23 7.93 -11.97 14.52
C PHE A 23 8.20 -10.63 15.22
N ALA A 24 8.83 -9.70 14.51
CA ALA A 24 8.98 -8.32 14.96
C ALA A 24 7.78 -7.50 14.47
N PRO A 25 6.97 -6.91 15.38
CA PRO A 25 5.86 -6.06 14.96
C PRO A 25 6.39 -4.83 14.23
N VAL A 26 5.97 -4.62 12.99
CA VAL A 26 6.40 -3.50 12.13
C VAL A 26 6.13 -2.13 12.76
N TYR A 27 5.11 -2.03 13.61
CA TYR A 27 4.69 -0.81 14.32
C TYR A 27 5.19 -0.74 15.77
N ALA A 28 6.06 -1.65 16.20
CA ALA A 28 6.67 -1.55 17.53
C ALA A 28 7.61 -0.33 17.64
N PRO A 29 7.86 0.18 18.86
CA PRO A 29 8.92 1.15 19.09
C PRO A 29 10.26 0.66 18.51
N GLY A 30 10.88 1.46 17.62
CA GLY A 30 12.08 1.06 16.87
C GLY A 30 11.82 0.17 15.65
N GLY A 31 10.56 -0.10 15.27
CA GLY A 31 10.21 -0.88 14.10
C GLY A 31 10.34 -0.11 12.77
N ALA A 32 10.25 -0.84 11.66
CA ALA A 32 10.40 -0.31 10.29
C ALA A 32 9.51 0.90 9.97
N SER A 33 8.32 0.98 10.56
CA SER A 33 7.42 2.13 10.37
C SER A 33 7.97 3.43 10.95
N GLN A 34 8.70 3.35 12.09
CA GLN A 34 9.33 4.54 12.70
C GLN A 34 10.56 4.98 11.91
N ALA A 35 11.29 4.04 11.31
CA ALA A 35 12.45 4.36 10.47
C ALA A 35 12.09 5.14 9.21
N LEU A 36 10.85 5.01 8.71
CA LEU A 36 10.34 5.72 7.53
C LEU A 36 9.58 6.99 7.86
N ARG A 37 8.91 7.02 9.01
CA ARG A 37 8.02 8.12 9.38
C ARG A 37 8.78 9.45 9.54
N GLY A 38 8.29 10.50 8.84
CA GLY A 38 8.89 11.82 8.85
C GLY A 38 10.23 11.93 8.09
N ARG A 39 10.65 10.87 7.37
CA ARG A 39 11.95 10.85 6.67
C ARG A 39 11.85 10.71 5.17
N VAL A 40 10.66 10.44 4.64
CA VAL A 40 10.43 10.24 3.21
C VAL A 40 9.68 11.43 2.63
N LEU A 41 10.30 12.13 1.69
CA LEU A 41 9.67 13.15 0.87
C LEU A 41 9.05 12.48 -0.36
N VAL A 42 7.74 12.51 -0.48
CA VAL A 42 7.04 12.03 -1.68
C VAL A 42 7.06 13.12 -2.74
N ALA A 43 7.32 12.75 -4.00
CA ALA A 43 7.27 13.69 -5.13
C ALA A 43 5.89 14.34 -5.24
N ALA A 44 5.86 15.65 -5.51
CA ALA A 44 4.62 16.41 -5.59
C ALA A 44 3.70 15.85 -6.70
N PRO A 45 2.38 15.75 -6.45
CA PRO A 45 1.43 15.27 -7.44
C PRO A 45 1.19 16.30 -8.54
N ASP A 46 1.07 15.85 -9.78
CA ASP A 46 0.76 16.64 -10.97
C ASP A 46 -0.63 16.30 -11.57
N THR A 47 -1.23 15.21 -11.12
CA THR A 47 -2.53 14.72 -11.57
C THR A 47 -3.50 14.51 -10.42
N ARG A 48 -4.82 14.44 -10.70
CA ARG A 48 -5.83 14.11 -9.69
C ARG A 48 -5.56 12.76 -9.02
N LEU A 49 -5.18 11.75 -9.80
CA LEU A 49 -4.82 10.42 -9.25
C LEU A 49 -3.60 10.50 -8.34
N GLY A 50 -2.60 11.28 -8.76
CA GLY A 50 -1.41 11.55 -7.96
C GLY A 50 -1.76 12.22 -6.63
N PHE A 51 -2.69 13.17 -6.58
CA PHE A 51 -3.15 13.79 -5.33
C PHE A 51 -3.71 12.77 -4.34
N VAL A 52 -4.55 11.83 -4.79
CA VAL A 52 -5.12 10.79 -3.92
C VAL A 52 -4.03 9.84 -3.43
N LEU A 53 -3.13 9.40 -4.33
CA LEU A 53 -2.01 8.52 -3.99
C LEU A 53 -1.09 9.16 -2.95
N VAL A 54 -0.63 10.40 -3.20
CA VAL A 54 0.30 11.13 -2.33
C VAL A 54 -0.33 11.42 -0.99
N ALA A 55 -1.58 11.91 -0.94
CA ALA A 55 -2.29 12.17 0.31
C ALA A 55 -2.34 10.90 1.19
N ARG A 56 -2.60 9.73 0.60
CA ARG A 56 -2.60 8.46 1.33
C ARG A 56 -1.22 8.03 1.79
N LEU A 57 -0.18 8.25 0.98
CA LEU A 57 1.21 7.97 1.36
C LEU A 57 1.66 8.88 2.50
N GLU A 58 1.39 10.18 2.43
CA GLU A 58 1.73 11.16 3.47
C GLU A 58 0.99 10.90 4.79
N GLU A 59 -0.28 10.47 4.74
CA GLU A 59 -1.03 10.05 5.92
C GLU A 59 -0.28 8.94 6.68
N ARG A 60 0.35 8.02 5.97
CA ARG A 60 1.04 6.84 6.52
C ARG A 60 2.49 7.13 6.89
N LEU A 61 3.21 7.87 6.05
CA LEU A 61 4.61 8.24 6.24
C LEU A 61 4.80 9.42 7.19
N GLY A 62 3.76 10.25 7.35
CA GLY A 62 3.87 11.56 7.99
C GLY A 62 4.54 12.58 7.08
N LEU A 63 4.34 13.87 7.38
CA LEU A 63 5.06 14.95 6.70
C LEU A 63 6.55 14.86 7.05
N PRO A 64 7.46 15.05 6.07
CA PRO A 64 8.88 14.89 6.31
C PRO A 64 9.44 16.02 7.19
N ASP A 65 10.03 15.64 8.31
CA ASP A 65 10.85 16.52 9.14
C ASP A 65 12.30 16.55 8.64
N GLN A 66 12.74 15.41 8.09
CA GLN A 66 14.08 15.20 7.54
C GLN A 66 13.92 14.51 6.19
N ASN A 67 14.35 15.13 5.11
CA ASN A 67 14.29 14.57 3.77
C ASN A 67 15.44 13.55 3.56
N ALA A 68 15.46 12.48 4.36
CA ALA A 68 16.49 11.43 4.22
C ALA A 68 16.30 10.62 2.95
N PHE A 69 15.04 10.46 2.51
CA PHE A 69 14.70 9.72 1.30
C PHE A 69 13.73 10.52 0.43
N ARG A 70 13.86 10.36 -0.89
CA ARG A 70 12.91 10.87 -1.88
C ARG A 70 12.20 9.69 -2.54
N LEU A 71 10.87 9.73 -2.56
CA LEU A 71 10.02 8.75 -3.24
C LEU A 71 9.47 9.36 -4.53
N ASP A 72 10.00 8.95 -5.67
CA ASP A 72 9.47 9.27 -6.99
C ASP A 72 8.53 8.15 -7.44
N TYR A 73 7.49 8.46 -8.22
CA TYR A 73 6.51 7.50 -8.69
C TYR A 73 5.96 7.84 -10.08
N SER A 74 5.44 6.83 -10.77
CA SER A 74 4.61 6.98 -11.96
C SER A 74 3.36 6.11 -11.84
N ILE A 75 2.23 6.60 -12.39
CA ILE A 75 0.93 5.93 -12.34
C ILE A 75 0.51 5.59 -13.76
N GLU A 76 0.16 4.34 -14.01
CA GLU A 76 -0.47 3.87 -15.23
C GLU A 76 -1.84 3.27 -14.91
N THR A 77 -2.86 3.61 -15.67
CA THR A 77 -4.21 3.06 -15.52
C THR A 77 -4.76 2.57 -16.85
N SER A 78 -5.57 1.52 -16.79
CA SER A 78 -6.27 0.97 -17.97
C SER A 78 -7.69 0.55 -17.61
N GLU A 79 -8.60 0.69 -18.55
CA GLU A 79 -10.00 0.28 -18.42
C GLU A 79 -10.33 -0.84 -19.38
N SER A 80 -11.10 -1.82 -18.90
CA SER A 80 -11.62 -2.92 -19.73
C SER A 80 -13.05 -3.29 -19.33
N GLY A 81 -13.90 -3.61 -20.31
CA GLY A 81 -15.25 -4.09 -20.05
C GLY A 81 -15.25 -5.49 -19.46
N LEU A 82 -15.98 -5.70 -18.35
CA LEU A 82 -16.07 -7.00 -17.67
C LEU A 82 -17.37 -7.73 -17.95
N ALA A 83 -18.47 -7.00 -18.19
CA ALA A 83 -19.78 -7.60 -18.38
C ALA A 83 -20.48 -6.95 -19.56
N ILE A 84 -20.97 -7.78 -20.47
CA ILE A 84 -21.73 -7.40 -21.66
C ILE A 84 -23.12 -8.03 -21.50
N THR A 85 -24.18 -7.23 -21.68
CA THR A 85 -25.56 -7.73 -21.68
C THR A 85 -25.89 -8.48 -22.98
N GLY A 86 -27.03 -9.15 -23.02
CA GLY A 86 -27.55 -9.75 -24.27
C GLY A 86 -27.82 -8.72 -25.40
N THR A 87 -27.90 -7.43 -25.07
CA THR A 87 -27.98 -6.29 -25.99
C THR A 87 -26.62 -5.72 -26.38
N ASN A 88 -25.52 -6.38 -25.96
CA ASN A 88 -24.12 -5.97 -26.19
C ASN A 88 -23.70 -4.68 -25.48
N ASP A 89 -24.40 -4.29 -24.40
CA ASP A 89 -24.03 -3.15 -23.59
C ASP A 89 -23.02 -3.51 -22.49
N ILE A 90 -21.97 -2.73 -22.35
CA ILE A 90 -21.00 -2.88 -21.26
C ILE A 90 -21.61 -2.31 -19.98
N THR A 91 -21.85 -3.18 -18.99
CA THR A 91 -22.50 -2.80 -17.72
C THR A 91 -21.52 -2.65 -16.56
N ARG A 92 -20.30 -3.13 -16.72
CA ARG A 92 -19.24 -3.07 -15.70
C ARG A 92 -17.88 -2.84 -16.34
N ILE A 93 -17.17 -1.86 -15.82
CA ILE A 93 -15.79 -1.55 -16.23
C ILE A 93 -14.83 -1.98 -15.11
N ASN A 94 -13.79 -2.71 -15.50
CA ASN A 94 -12.62 -2.96 -14.67
C ASN A 94 -11.63 -1.81 -14.89
N LEU A 95 -11.17 -1.20 -13.80
CA LEU A 95 -10.15 -0.17 -13.78
C LEU A 95 -8.91 -0.76 -13.11
N ALA A 96 -7.90 -1.11 -13.89
CA ALA A 96 -6.61 -1.58 -13.39
C ALA A 96 -5.62 -0.42 -13.27
N GLY A 97 -4.73 -0.49 -12.30
CA GLY A 97 -3.67 0.49 -12.11
C GLY A 97 -2.36 -0.15 -11.67
N THR A 98 -1.27 0.46 -12.10
CA THR A 98 0.10 0.12 -11.70
C THR A 98 0.80 1.39 -11.23
N VAL A 99 1.50 1.30 -10.11
CA VAL A 99 2.41 2.34 -9.63
C VAL A 99 3.81 1.77 -9.62
N THR A 100 4.69 2.35 -10.45
CA THR A 100 6.13 2.11 -10.37
C THR A 100 6.75 3.20 -9.51
N PHE A 101 7.59 2.83 -8.55
CA PHE A 101 8.19 3.79 -7.63
C PHE A 101 9.67 3.53 -7.39
N THR A 102 10.38 4.60 -7.03
CA THR A 102 11.81 4.58 -6.74
C THR A 102 12.06 5.37 -5.47
N LEU A 103 12.70 4.74 -4.48
CA LEU A 103 13.17 5.38 -3.27
C LEU A 103 14.66 5.66 -3.40
N THR A 104 15.05 6.91 -3.25
CA THR A 104 16.43 7.39 -3.36
C THR A 104 16.88 7.95 -2.02
N ASP A 105 18.06 7.56 -1.55
CA ASP A 105 18.73 8.18 -0.41
C ASP A 105 19.27 9.55 -0.85
N THR A 106 18.84 10.62 -0.16
CA THR A 106 19.18 12.00 -0.56
C THR A 106 20.61 12.40 -0.21
N ALA A 107 21.25 11.72 0.73
CA ALA A 107 22.63 12.00 1.13
C ALA A 107 23.65 11.44 0.15
N THR A 108 23.34 10.26 -0.44
CA THR A 108 24.25 9.54 -1.35
C THR A 108 23.78 9.57 -2.81
N ASP A 109 22.56 10.09 -3.06
CA ASP A 109 21.85 10.04 -4.37
C ASP A 109 21.74 8.61 -4.94
N SER A 110 21.75 7.60 -4.08
CA SER A 110 21.68 6.21 -4.49
C SER A 110 20.25 5.69 -4.42
N VAL A 111 19.87 4.89 -5.41
CA VAL A 111 18.57 4.18 -5.40
C VAL A 111 18.64 3.04 -4.40
N VAL A 112 17.85 3.11 -3.33
CA VAL A 112 17.76 2.07 -2.28
C VAL A 112 16.66 1.06 -2.53
N LEU A 113 15.61 1.47 -3.28
CA LEU A 113 14.54 0.57 -3.69
C LEU A 113 13.94 1.03 -5.02
N ARG A 114 13.71 0.09 -5.93
CA ARG A 114 12.85 0.27 -7.09
C ARG A 114 11.93 -0.94 -7.18
N ASP A 115 10.63 -0.71 -7.27
CA ASP A 115 9.61 -1.77 -7.33
C ASP A 115 8.35 -1.24 -8.02
N ASP A 116 7.41 -2.13 -8.30
CA ASP A 116 6.09 -1.80 -8.78
C ASP A 116 5.00 -2.54 -8.01
N VAL A 117 3.81 -1.96 -7.99
CA VAL A 117 2.61 -2.56 -7.42
C VAL A 117 1.45 -2.39 -8.37
N SER A 118 0.58 -3.39 -8.46
CA SER A 118 -0.59 -3.34 -9.32
C SER A 118 -1.83 -3.90 -8.62
N THR A 119 -2.98 -3.31 -8.91
CA THR A 119 -4.28 -3.80 -8.44
C THR A 119 -5.38 -3.30 -9.37
N PHE A 120 -6.62 -3.67 -9.08
CA PHE A 120 -7.77 -3.22 -9.85
C PHE A 120 -8.98 -2.93 -8.96
N THR A 121 -9.87 -2.10 -9.48
CA THR A 121 -11.22 -1.87 -8.97
C THR A 121 -12.22 -2.02 -10.11
N ALA A 122 -13.51 -1.87 -9.81
CA ALA A 122 -14.53 -1.88 -10.85
C ALA A 122 -15.65 -0.90 -10.51
N TYR A 123 -16.33 -0.39 -11.56
CA TYR A 123 -17.51 0.44 -11.42
C TYR A 123 -18.59 0.06 -12.45
N SER A 124 -19.85 0.44 -12.18
CA SER A 124 -20.99 0.15 -13.04
C SER A 124 -21.29 1.34 -13.97
N THR A 125 -21.73 1.02 -15.20
CA THR A 125 -22.14 1.99 -16.24
C THR A 125 -23.64 1.95 -16.53
N THR A 126 -24.44 1.22 -15.75
CA THR A 126 -25.88 1.00 -15.98
C THR A 126 -26.78 2.18 -15.60
N SER A 127 -26.19 3.28 -15.13
CA SER A 127 -26.91 4.46 -14.66
C SER A 127 -26.78 5.64 -15.63
N THR A 128 -27.25 6.82 -15.18
CA THR A 128 -27.09 8.05 -15.96
C THR A 128 -25.61 8.43 -16.16
N PRO A 129 -25.27 9.24 -17.20
CA PRO A 129 -23.89 9.69 -17.40
C PRO A 129 -23.25 10.35 -16.17
N VAL A 130 -24.05 11.10 -15.38
CA VAL A 130 -23.57 11.78 -14.17
C VAL A 130 -23.23 10.77 -13.08
N SER A 131 -24.08 9.77 -12.84
CA SER A 131 -23.83 8.73 -11.84
C SER A 131 -22.68 7.81 -12.26
N THR A 132 -22.53 7.51 -13.54
CA THR A 132 -21.40 6.77 -14.09
C THR A 132 -20.09 7.52 -13.87
N ALA A 133 -20.04 8.83 -14.12
CA ALA A 133 -18.88 9.64 -13.86
C ALA A 133 -18.51 9.70 -12.35
N ALA A 134 -19.50 9.75 -11.47
CA ALA A 134 -19.30 9.70 -10.03
C ALA A 134 -18.76 8.33 -9.59
N ALA A 135 -19.32 7.22 -10.10
CA ALA A 135 -18.87 5.86 -9.83
C ALA A 135 -17.41 5.61 -10.32
N ARG A 136 -17.06 6.17 -11.47
CA ARG A 136 -15.69 6.13 -11.99
C ARG A 136 -14.71 6.84 -11.05
N ARG A 137 -15.04 8.07 -10.61
CA ARG A 137 -14.19 8.83 -9.68
C ARG A 137 -13.98 8.09 -8.35
N ASP A 138 -15.05 7.52 -7.80
CA ASP A 138 -14.96 6.71 -6.59
C ASP A 138 -14.09 5.46 -6.80
N ALA A 139 -14.18 4.79 -7.95
CA ALA A 139 -13.32 3.66 -8.29
C ALA A 139 -11.84 4.08 -8.43
N GLU A 140 -11.57 5.24 -9.05
CA GLU A 140 -10.23 5.82 -9.14
C GLU A 140 -9.64 6.11 -7.75
N ASP A 141 -10.42 6.70 -6.83
CA ASP A 141 -9.99 7.03 -5.47
C ASP A 141 -9.68 5.76 -4.66
N ARG A 142 -10.53 4.73 -4.76
CA ARG A 142 -10.29 3.42 -4.14
C ARG A 142 -9.05 2.73 -4.72
N LEU A 143 -8.84 2.82 -6.04
CA LEU A 143 -7.67 2.25 -6.71
C LEU A 143 -6.39 2.90 -6.18
N MET A 144 -6.32 4.23 -6.13
CA MET A 144 -5.15 4.96 -5.65
C MET A 144 -4.87 4.69 -4.18
N THR A 145 -5.91 4.60 -3.34
CA THR A 145 -5.76 4.23 -1.92
C THR A 145 -5.17 2.83 -1.77
N ALA A 146 -5.68 1.85 -2.53
CA ALA A 146 -5.17 0.48 -2.48
C ALA A 146 -3.71 0.37 -2.99
N LEU A 147 -3.37 1.09 -4.05
CA LEU A 147 -1.99 1.16 -4.58
C LEU A 147 -1.05 1.81 -3.56
N ALA A 148 -1.44 2.91 -2.93
CA ALA A 148 -0.64 3.57 -1.89
C ALA A 148 -0.38 2.63 -0.69
N ASP A 149 -1.39 1.87 -0.25
CA ASP A 149 -1.24 0.89 0.83
C ASP A 149 -0.30 -0.26 0.44
N GLN A 150 -0.28 -0.67 -0.84
CA GLN A 150 0.68 -1.66 -1.34
C GLN A 150 2.10 -1.09 -1.41
N VAL A 151 2.29 0.15 -1.90
CA VAL A 151 3.59 0.86 -1.89
C VAL A 151 4.12 0.91 -0.45
N MET A 152 3.29 1.33 0.52
CA MET A 152 3.67 1.32 1.93
C MET A 152 4.14 -0.06 2.42
N SER A 153 3.42 -1.11 2.05
CA SER A 153 3.77 -2.47 2.43
C SER A 153 5.14 -2.89 1.86
N ARG A 154 5.44 -2.51 0.60
CA ARG A 154 6.75 -2.76 -0.03
C ARG A 154 7.87 -1.96 0.65
N LEU A 155 7.65 -0.68 0.95
CA LEU A 155 8.60 0.16 1.68
C LEU A 155 8.93 -0.43 3.05
N LEU A 156 7.91 -0.83 3.82
CA LEU A 156 8.09 -1.44 5.14
C LEU A 156 8.84 -2.79 5.07
N ALA A 157 8.50 -3.64 4.11
CA ALA A 157 9.15 -4.94 3.94
C ALA A 157 10.62 -4.82 3.52
N SER A 158 10.98 -3.76 2.79
CA SER A 158 12.35 -3.52 2.32
C SER A 158 13.20 -2.76 3.33
N SER A 159 12.60 -2.03 4.27
CA SER A 159 13.30 -1.11 5.19
C SER A 159 14.40 -1.77 6.01
N LEU A 160 14.27 -3.06 6.36
CA LEU A 160 15.29 -3.83 7.07
C LEU A 160 16.60 -4.00 6.29
N ARG A 161 16.64 -3.67 4.98
CA ARG A 161 17.83 -3.82 4.12
C ARG A 161 18.64 -2.54 3.95
N TRP A 162 18.07 -1.39 4.35
CA TRP A 162 18.66 -0.07 4.10
C TRP A 162 18.48 0.95 5.25
N SER A 163 17.89 0.51 6.38
CA SER A 163 17.75 1.29 7.63
C SER A 163 18.89 1.02 8.61
#